data_1bece97526db8f07d8d7b3c72c6e014b
#
_entry.id   1bece97526db8f07d8d7b3c72c6e014b
#
_cell.length_a   1.000
_cell.length_b   1.000
_cell.length_c   1.000
_cell.angle_alpha   90.00
_cell.angle_beta   90.00
_cell.angle_gamma   90.00
#
_symmetry.space_group_name_H-M   'P 1'
#
loop_
_entity.id
_entity.type
_entity.pdbx_description
1 polymer ?
#
loop_
_entity_poly.entity_id
_entity_poly.type
_entity_poly.pdbx_seq_one_letter_code
_entity_poly.pdbx_strand_id
1 'polypeptide(L)'
;MKKIKIKIVVANYYKEITDPLIQSCIEILEQSKLKYEILIVPGVYEIPQMIKWKIKPNNYNLFIALGCVIKGETYHFEVISDSVGKALLDIVNQNKKTLISNGIINAYSKSQAIKRSKSKNKGKEAANALVKMIECLI
;
A
#
# COMPACT_ATOMS: atom_id res chain seq x y z
N MET A 1 -9.48 4.69 -24.80
CA MET A 1 -8.39 4.59 -23.84
C MET A 1 -8.91 4.15 -22.48
N LYS A 2 -8.24 3.22 -21.87
CA LYS A 2 -8.70 2.66 -20.58
C LYS A 2 -8.49 3.66 -19.46
N LYS A 3 -9.50 3.80 -18.62
CA LYS A 3 -9.37 4.60 -17.42
C LYS A 3 -8.67 3.77 -16.34
N ILE A 4 -7.48 4.19 -15.96
CA ILE A 4 -6.75 3.57 -14.88
C ILE A 4 -6.86 4.48 -13.66
N LYS A 5 -7.35 3.94 -12.57
CA LYS A 5 -7.46 4.66 -11.32
C LYS A 5 -6.85 3.82 -10.20
N ILE A 6 -5.90 4.39 -9.51
CA ILE A 6 -5.20 3.70 -8.44
C ILE A 6 -5.88 4.01 -7.12
N LYS A 7 -6.10 2.99 -6.31
CA LYS A 7 -6.64 3.15 -4.96
C LYS A 7 -5.51 3.01 -3.97
N ILE A 8 -5.24 4.08 -3.23
CA ILE A 8 -4.25 4.08 -2.17
C ILE A 8 -4.99 3.76 -0.87
N VAL A 9 -4.77 2.57 -0.34
CA VAL A 9 -5.43 2.11 0.89
C VAL A 9 -4.47 2.32 2.05
N VAL A 10 -4.84 3.20 2.98
CA VAL A 10 -3.95 3.67 4.04
C VAL A 10 -4.51 3.34 5.41
N ALA A 11 -3.71 2.64 6.21
CA ALA A 11 -3.96 2.50 7.64
C ALA A 11 -3.17 3.62 8.33
N ASN A 12 -3.87 4.65 8.79
CA ASN A 12 -3.23 5.87 9.29
C ASN A 12 -3.12 5.95 10.82
N TYR A 13 -2.99 4.81 11.48
CA TYR A 13 -2.84 4.76 12.93
C TYR A 13 -1.64 5.59 13.40
N TYR A 14 -0.50 5.49 12.71
CA TYR A 14 0.68 6.34 12.98
C TYR A 14 0.73 7.44 11.92
N LYS A 15 -0.06 8.47 12.12
CA LYS A 15 -0.26 9.50 11.12
C LYS A 15 1.03 10.24 10.73
N GLU A 16 1.91 10.50 11.69
CA GLU A 16 3.20 11.13 11.42
C GLU A 16 4.10 10.30 10.52
N ILE A 17 3.85 9.01 10.42
CA ILE A 17 4.60 8.11 9.54
C ILE A 17 3.89 7.95 8.20
N THR A 18 2.57 7.80 8.21
CA THR A 18 1.83 7.55 6.97
C THR A 18 1.62 8.79 6.12
N ASP A 19 1.52 9.99 6.72
CA ASP A 19 1.35 11.21 5.93
C ASP A 19 2.50 11.44 4.92
N PRO A 20 3.78 11.32 5.30
CA PRO A 20 4.86 11.39 4.31
C PRO A 20 4.80 10.31 3.24
N LEU A 21 4.32 9.11 3.58
CA LEU A 21 4.18 8.03 2.60
C LEU A 21 3.12 8.38 1.56
N ILE A 22 1.98 8.90 2.01
CA ILE A 22 0.90 9.32 1.12
C ILE A 22 1.39 10.43 0.18
N GLN A 23 2.07 11.42 0.74
CA GLN A 23 2.54 12.56 -0.05
C GLN A 23 3.49 12.12 -1.15
N SER A 24 4.42 11.22 -0.85
CA SER A 24 5.36 10.71 -1.84
C SER A 24 4.67 9.87 -2.91
N CYS A 25 3.68 9.08 -2.53
CA CYS A 25 2.87 8.35 -3.51
C CYS A 25 2.18 9.29 -4.47
N ILE A 26 1.51 10.31 -3.94
CA ILE A 26 0.77 11.29 -4.74
C ILE A 26 1.70 11.96 -5.75
N GLU A 27 2.88 12.39 -5.30
CA GLU A 27 3.85 13.04 -6.19
C GLU A 27 4.22 12.14 -7.37
N ILE A 28 4.51 10.87 -7.11
CA ILE A 28 4.88 9.92 -8.17
C ILE A 28 3.71 9.70 -9.14
N LEU A 29 2.51 9.51 -8.61
CA LEU A 29 1.34 9.24 -9.45
C LEU A 29 0.98 10.46 -10.30
N GLU A 30 1.08 11.66 -9.76
CA GLU A 30 0.82 12.89 -10.51
C GLU A 30 1.86 13.10 -11.61
N GLN A 31 3.13 12.82 -11.33
CA GLN A 31 4.17 12.89 -12.35
C GLN A 31 3.90 11.91 -13.50
N SER A 32 3.31 10.78 -13.19
CA SER A 32 2.98 9.77 -14.19
C SER A 32 1.60 9.97 -14.81
N LYS A 33 0.90 11.04 -14.44
CA LYS A 33 -0.44 11.40 -14.93
C LYS A 33 -1.47 10.30 -14.68
N LEU A 34 -1.35 9.63 -13.54
CA LEU A 34 -2.27 8.58 -13.13
C LEU A 34 -3.26 9.13 -12.10
N LYS A 35 -4.53 8.79 -12.29
CA LYS A 35 -5.59 9.16 -11.34
C LYS A 35 -5.54 8.24 -10.13
N TYR A 36 -5.92 8.79 -8.99
CA TYR A 36 -5.92 8.03 -7.75
C TYR A 36 -7.05 8.49 -6.83
N GLU A 37 -7.36 7.64 -5.87
CA GLU A 37 -8.19 8.01 -4.72
C GLU A 37 -7.58 7.39 -3.47
N ILE A 38 -7.86 8.01 -2.33
CA ILE A 38 -7.31 7.57 -1.05
C ILE A 38 -8.44 6.99 -0.21
N LEU A 39 -8.22 5.78 0.30
CA LEU A 39 -9.17 5.09 1.16
C LEU A 39 -8.47 4.86 2.50
N ILE A 40 -9.07 5.40 3.57
CA ILE A 40 -8.51 5.27 4.92
C ILE A 40 -9.18 4.11 5.65
N VAL A 41 -8.36 3.26 6.25
CA VAL A 41 -8.84 2.13 7.07
C VAL A 41 -8.27 2.26 8.49
N PRO A 42 -8.92 1.62 9.49
CA PRO A 42 -8.50 1.78 10.88
C PRO A 42 -7.11 1.24 11.19
N GLY A 43 -6.75 0.09 10.63
CA GLY A 43 -5.47 -0.55 10.90
C GLY A 43 -4.97 -1.35 9.71
N VAL A 44 -3.74 -1.81 9.82
CA VAL A 44 -3.09 -2.56 8.73
C VAL A 44 -3.85 -3.86 8.41
N TYR A 45 -4.43 -4.48 9.43
CA TYR A 45 -5.19 -5.72 9.25
C TYR A 45 -6.43 -5.54 8.36
N GLU A 46 -6.95 -4.32 8.28
CA GLU A 46 -8.12 -4.00 7.45
C GLU A 46 -7.76 -3.67 6.01
N ILE A 47 -6.49 -3.51 5.69
CA ILE A 47 -6.07 -3.18 4.32
C ILE A 47 -6.47 -4.28 3.33
N PRO A 48 -6.14 -5.56 3.56
CA PRO A 48 -6.56 -6.61 2.61
C PRO A 48 -8.06 -6.71 2.45
N GLN A 49 -8.81 -6.47 3.53
CA GLN A 49 -10.27 -6.53 3.50
C GLN A 49 -10.84 -5.43 2.60
N MET A 50 -10.34 -4.20 2.75
CA MET A 50 -10.78 -3.09 1.91
C MET A 50 -10.44 -3.33 0.46
N ILE A 51 -9.24 -3.82 0.19
CA ILE A 51 -8.81 -4.13 -1.18
C ILE A 51 -9.74 -5.16 -1.80
N LYS A 52 -9.99 -6.26 -1.09
CA LYS A 52 -10.87 -7.32 -1.58
C LYS A 52 -12.26 -6.79 -1.88
N TRP A 53 -12.78 -5.91 -1.03
CA TRP A 53 -14.10 -5.32 -1.20
C TRP A 53 -14.19 -4.45 -2.45
N LYS A 54 -13.09 -3.81 -2.84
CA LYS A 54 -13.06 -2.85 -3.95
C LYS A 54 -12.74 -3.48 -5.31
N ILE A 55 -12.41 -4.76 -5.35
CA ILE A 55 -12.10 -5.43 -6.61
C ILE A 55 -13.36 -5.53 -7.46
N LYS A 56 -13.25 -5.14 -8.73
CA LYS A 56 -14.33 -5.23 -9.72
C LYS A 56 -13.91 -6.19 -10.82
N PRO A 57 -14.74 -7.20 -11.14
CA PRO A 57 -14.44 -8.11 -12.25
C PRO A 57 -14.28 -7.37 -13.57
N ASN A 58 -13.39 -7.86 -14.42
CA ASN A 58 -13.15 -7.33 -15.77
C ASN A 58 -12.55 -5.92 -15.83
N ASN A 59 -12.18 -5.35 -14.70
CA ASN A 59 -11.50 -4.06 -14.64
C ASN A 59 -10.06 -4.25 -14.19
N TYR A 60 -9.23 -3.24 -14.44
CA TYR A 60 -7.93 -3.18 -13.79
C TYR A 60 -8.15 -2.78 -12.34
N ASN A 61 -7.62 -3.57 -11.44
CA ASN A 61 -7.72 -3.33 -9.99
C ASN A 61 -6.32 -3.04 -9.47
N LEU A 62 -6.03 -1.76 -9.28
CA LEU A 62 -4.69 -1.29 -8.97
C LEU A 62 -4.67 -0.60 -7.61
N PHE A 63 -3.83 -1.11 -6.72
CA PHE A 63 -3.78 -0.65 -5.33
C PHE A 63 -2.37 -0.37 -4.87
N ILE A 64 -2.25 0.59 -3.97
CA ILE A 64 -1.05 0.79 -3.17
C ILE A 64 -1.50 0.67 -1.71
N ALA A 65 -0.85 -0.22 -0.97
CA ALA A 65 -1.14 -0.40 0.46
C ALA A 65 -0.10 0.37 1.27
N LEU A 66 -0.55 1.27 2.14
CA LEU A 66 0.34 2.06 3.00
C LEU A 66 -0.07 1.91 4.45
N GLY A 67 0.90 1.78 5.31
CA GLY A 67 0.65 1.65 6.73
C GLY A 67 1.96 1.41 7.47
N CYS A 68 1.85 1.21 8.77
CA CYS A 68 3.03 0.95 9.60
C CYS A 68 2.66 0.04 10.75
N VAL A 69 3.46 -1.00 10.94
CA VAL A 69 3.38 -1.87 12.11
C VAL A 69 4.72 -1.77 12.82
N ILE A 70 4.68 -1.44 14.11
CA ILE A 70 5.89 -1.32 14.93
C ILE A 70 5.86 -2.44 15.95
N LYS A 71 6.99 -3.13 16.11
CA LYS A 71 7.11 -4.22 17.05
C LYS A 71 6.87 -3.73 18.49
N GLY A 72 5.98 -4.42 19.19
CA GLY A 72 5.69 -4.17 20.59
C GLY A 72 6.18 -5.32 21.46
N GLU A 73 5.70 -5.34 22.70
CA GLU A 73 6.08 -6.38 23.65
C GLU A 73 5.38 -7.71 23.42
N THR A 74 4.28 -7.68 22.65
CA THR A 74 3.47 -8.86 22.39
C THR A 74 3.83 -9.48 21.04
N TYR A 75 3.29 -10.66 20.77
CA TYR A 75 3.47 -11.38 19.53
C TYR A 75 2.68 -10.77 18.37
N HIS A 76 1.96 -9.70 18.62
CA HIS A 76 1.06 -9.07 17.66
C HIS A 76 1.76 -8.61 16.38
N PHE A 77 2.97 -8.09 16.48
CA PHE A 77 3.74 -7.58 15.34
C PHE A 77 3.96 -8.67 14.28
N GLU A 78 4.44 -9.84 14.69
CA GLU A 78 4.76 -10.93 13.76
C GLU A 78 3.49 -11.47 13.10
N VAL A 79 2.42 -11.60 13.87
CA VAL A 79 1.13 -12.08 13.36
C VAL A 79 0.58 -11.14 12.30
N ILE A 80 0.56 -9.84 12.59
CA ILE A 80 0.02 -8.86 11.64
C ILE A 80 0.88 -8.79 10.38
N SER A 81 2.21 -8.69 10.55
CA SER A 81 3.13 -8.53 9.42
C SER A 81 3.03 -9.70 8.45
N ASP A 82 3.07 -10.92 8.98
CA ASP A 82 3.04 -12.13 8.16
C ASP A 82 1.67 -12.33 7.51
N SER A 83 0.60 -12.16 8.29
CA SER A 83 -0.76 -12.37 7.79
C SER A 83 -1.15 -11.39 6.70
N VAL A 84 -0.80 -10.12 6.86
CA VAL A 84 -1.15 -9.09 5.89
C VAL A 84 -0.37 -9.29 4.60
N GLY A 85 0.93 -9.54 4.68
CA GLY A 85 1.74 -9.78 3.49
C GLY A 85 1.21 -10.95 2.68
N LYS A 86 0.89 -12.06 3.35
CA LYS A 86 0.33 -13.22 2.69
C LYS A 86 -1.02 -12.93 2.05
N ALA A 87 -1.89 -12.22 2.78
CA ALA A 87 -3.22 -11.89 2.27
C ALA A 87 -3.16 -11.05 1.00
N LEU A 88 -2.25 -10.08 0.94
CA LEU A 88 -2.08 -9.23 -0.25
C LEU A 88 -1.64 -10.06 -1.47
N LEU A 89 -0.70 -10.97 -1.28
CA LEU A 89 -0.26 -11.86 -2.36
C LEU A 89 -1.37 -12.79 -2.81
N ASP A 90 -2.13 -13.34 -1.87
CA ASP A 90 -3.25 -14.23 -2.20
C ASP A 90 -4.31 -13.50 -3.03
N ILE A 91 -4.61 -12.25 -2.70
CA ILE A 91 -5.58 -11.44 -3.45
C ILE A 91 -5.11 -11.27 -4.90
N VAL A 92 -3.85 -10.94 -5.11
CA VAL A 92 -3.29 -10.77 -6.46
C VAL A 92 -3.37 -12.09 -7.23
N ASN A 93 -3.01 -13.20 -6.58
CA ASN A 93 -2.99 -14.50 -7.23
C ASN A 93 -4.39 -15.01 -7.59
N GLN A 94 -5.40 -14.61 -6.86
CA GLN A 94 -6.78 -15.09 -7.05
C GLN A 94 -7.64 -14.19 -7.92
N ASN A 95 -7.14 -13.02 -8.32
CA ASN A 95 -7.94 -12.05 -9.05
C ASN A 95 -7.17 -11.53 -10.27
N LYS A 96 -7.76 -11.72 -11.45
CA LYS A 96 -7.15 -11.26 -12.70
C LYS A 96 -7.09 -9.74 -12.75
N LYS A 97 -6.11 -9.22 -13.47
CA LYS A 97 -5.94 -7.77 -13.68
C LYS A 97 -5.79 -7.00 -12.37
N THR A 98 -5.23 -7.64 -11.35
CA THR A 98 -5.08 -7.05 -10.03
C THR A 98 -3.60 -6.91 -9.68
N LEU A 99 -3.20 -5.70 -9.30
CA LEU A 99 -1.86 -5.41 -8.82
C LEU A 99 -1.97 -4.71 -7.47
N ILE A 100 -1.14 -5.11 -6.54
CA ILE A 100 -1.05 -4.48 -5.23
C ILE A 100 0.42 -4.18 -4.96
N SER A 101 0.75 -2.91 -4.80
CA SER A 101 2.09 -2.52 -4.38
C SER A 101 2.09 -2.34 -2.86
N ASN A 102 2.97 -3.07 -2.19
CA ASN A 102 3.00 -3.10 -0.73
C ASN A 102 3.99 -2.07 -0.19
N GLY A 103 3.44 -0.97 0.33
CA GLY A 103 4.21 0.07 0.98
C GLY A 103 4.05 0.07 2.51
N ILE A 104 3.63 -1.05 3.08
CA ILE A 104 3.49 -1.16 4.53
C ILE A 104 4.86 -1.31 5.16
N ILE A 105 5.13 -0.45 6.14
CA ILE A 105 6.37 -0.53 6.92
C ILE A 105 6.19 -1.50 8.08
N ASN A 106 7.09 -2.47 8.18
CA ASN A 106 7.14 -3.37 9.34
C ASN A 106 8.47 -3.09 10.05
N ALA A 107 8.42 -2.35 11.14
CA ALA A 107 9.61 -1.85 11.80
C ALA A 107 9.76 -2.38 13.21
N TYR A 108 11.01 -2.57 13.63
CA TYR A 108 11.31 -3.00 15.00
C TYR A 108 11.23 -1.85 16.00
N SER A 109 11.30 -0.59 15.52
CA SER A 109 11.26 0.59 16.39
C SER A 109 10.61 1.77 15.68
N LYS A 110 10.16 2.75 16.44
CA LYS A 110 9.59 3.96 15.88
C LYS A 110 10.61 4.76 15.07
N SER A 111 11.85 4.84 15.53
CA SER A 111 12.91 5.54 14.79
C SER A 111 13.16 4.90 13.43
N GLN A 112 13.14 3.58 13.35
CA GLN A 112 13.27 2.85 12.10
C GLN A 112 12.09 3.16 11.17
N ALA A 113 10.88 3.19 11.71
CA ALA A 113 9.69 3.51 10.95
C ALA A 113 9.74 4.93 10.39
N ILE A 114 10.18 5.90 11.21
CA ILE A 114 10.32 7.30 10.76
C ILE A 114 11.31 7.39 9.60
N LYS A 115 12.44 6.70 9.69
CA LYS A 115 13.44 6.68 8.63
C LYS A 115 12.84 6.15 7.31
N ARG A 116 12.03 5.07 7.38
CA ARG A 116 11.40 4.48 6.22
C ARG A 116 10.25 5.32 5.67
N SER A 117 9.82 6.35 6.39
CA SER A 117 8.81 7.29 5.93
C SER A 117 9.40 8.55 5.34
N LYS A 118 10.71 8.79 5.51
CA LYS A 118 11.36 10.04 5.07
C LYS A 118 12.53 9.76 4.13
N SER A 119 13.73 9.49 4.64
CA SER A 119 14.93 9.35 3.82
C SER A 119 14.91 8.12 2.91
N LYS A 120 14.29 7.04 3.36
CA LYS A 120 14.08 5.82 2.56
C LYS A 120 12.58 5.58 2.44
N ASN A 121 11.91 6.51 1.82
CA ASN A 121 10.45 6.57 1.80
C ASN A 121 9.83 5.35 1.12
N LYS A 122 9.16 4.53 1.91
CA LYS A 122 8.53 3.30 1.44
C LYS A 122 7.34 3.58 0.52
N GLY A 123 6.66 4.71 0.71
CA GLY A 123 5.56 5.11 -0.16
C GLY A 123 6.05 5.44 -1.56
N LYS A 124 7.19 6.12 -1.66
CA LYS A 124 7.81 6.41 -2.95
C LYS A 124 8.21 5.11 -3.65
N GLU A 125 8.82 4.17 -2.93
CA GLU A 125 9.18 2.87 -3.49
C GLU A 125 7.95 2.13 -4.03
N ALA A 126 6.87 2.11 -3.25
CA ALA A 126 5.66 1.41 -3.64
C ALA A 126 5.01 2.02 -4.86
N ALA A 127 4.94 3.35 -4.92
CA ALA A 127 4.38 4.04 -6.08
C ALA A 127 5.20 3.79 -7.34
N ASN A 128 6.52 3.90 -7.24
CA ASN A 128 7.41 3.63 -8.37
C ASN A 128 7.26 2.20 -8.87
N ALA A 129 7.16 1.24 -7.96
CA ALA A 129 6.98 -0.17 -8.31
C ALA A 129 5.68 -0.38 -9.08
N LEU A 130 4.59 0.23 -8.62
CA LEU A 130 3.31 0.08 -9.30
C LEU A 130 3.34 0.72 -10.69
N VAL A 131 3.90 1.93 -10.81
CA VAL A 131 4.03 2.60 -12.11
C VAL A 131 4.81 1.73 -13.07
N LYS A 132 5.91 1.14 -12.62
CA LYS A 132 6.72 0.25 -13.45
C LYS A 132 5.93 -0.98 -13.90
N MET A 133 5.16 -1.57 -13.01
CA MET A 133 4.32 -2.72 -13.37
C MET A 133 3.25 -2.34 -14.39
N ILE A 134 2.64 -1.18 -14.24
CA ILE A 134 1.65 -0.68 -15.20
C ILE A 134 2.30 -0.53 -16.57
N GLU A 135 3.50 0.05 -16.65
CA GLU A 135 4.23 0.21 -17.91
C GLU A 135 4.52 -1.12 -18.59
N CYS A 136 4.83 -2.15 -17.80
CA CYS A 136 5.15 -3.47 -18.35
C CYS A 136 3.92 -4.25 -18.79
N LEU A 137 2.79 -4.09 -18.13
CA LEU A 137 1.63 -4.97 -18.28
C LEU A 137 0.44 -4.34 -18.97
N ILE A 138 0.38 -3.05 -19.00
CA ILE A 138 -0.75 -2.31 -19.56
C ILE A 138 -0.28 -1.32 -20.61
#